data_a4af7c905caae2d1b9e59b84d6f385c7
#
_entry.id   a4af7c905caae2d1b9e59b84d6f385c7
#
_cell.length_a   1.000
_cell.length_b   1.000
_cell.length_c   1.000
_cell.angle_alpha   90.00
_cell.angle_beta   90.00
_cell.angle_gamma   90.00
#
_symmetry.space_group_name_H-M   'P 1'
#
loop_
_entity.id
_entity.type
_entity.pdbx_description
1 polymer ?
#
loop_
_entity_poly.entity_id
_entity_poly.type
_entity_poly.pdbx_seq_one_letter_code
_entity_poly.pdbx_strand_id
1 'polypeptide(L)'
;AAGHLELARAAWPVLARAEVDPVFALFFEANGLAAAGRAPFDMLVPALVEGWVTWVMAHLTGTRRERRAEAEATIALLDGLLLLRQLGGPTSATRAARRLGVSAR
;
A
#
# COMPACT_ATOMS: atom_id res chain seq x y z
N ALA A 1 -6.76 -12.58 -8.72
CA ALA A 1 -7.16 -11.24 -9.15
C ALA A 1 -6.47 -10.84 -10.45
N ALA A 2 -7.14 -10.06 -11.27
CA ALA A 2 -6.63 -9.66 -12.58
C ALA A 2 -5.70 -8.45 -12.51
N GLY A 3 -5.94 -7.50 -11.58
CA GLY A 3 -5.18 -6.27 -11.56
C GLY A 3 -5.26 -5.53 -10.22
N HIS A 4 -4.56 -4.41 -10.18
CA HIS A 4 -4.37 -3.59 -8.97
C HIS A 4 -5.68 -3.06 -8.38
N LEU A 5 -6.63 -2.66 -9.21
CA LEU A 5 -7.88 -2.09 -8.72
C LEU A 5 -8.72 -3.12 -7.96
N GLU A 6 -8.80 -4.34 -8.47
CA GLU A 6 -9.50 -5.44 -7.82
C GLU A 6 -8.87 -5.77 -6.47
N LEU A 7 -7.55 -5.87 -6.42
CA LEU A 7 -6.82 -6.11 -5.17
C LEU A 7 -6.99 -4.97 -4.17
N ALA A 8 -6.89 -3.73 -4.64
CA ALA A 8 -7.05 -2.56 -3.77
C ALA A 8 -8.46 -2.49 -3.19
N ARG A 9 -9.48 -2.80 -3.98
CA ARG A 9 -10.87 -2.89 -3.50
C ARG A 9 -11.06 -3.92 -2.40
N ALA A 10 -10.38 -5.06 -2.52
CA ALA A 10 -10.43 -6.12 -1.51
C ALA A 10 -9.67 -5.74 -0.24
N ALA A 11 -8.51 -5.12 -0.38
CA ALA A 11 -7.62 -4.81 0.75
C ALA A 11 -8.03 -3.55 1.52
N TRP A 12 -8.53 -2.53 0.84
CA TRP A 12 -8.79 -1.22 1.45
C TRP A 12 -9.68 -1.27 2.70
N PRO A 13 -10.84 -1.98 2.71
CA PRO A 13 -11.68 -2.04 3.91
C PRO A 13 -11.00 -2.64 5.13
N VAL A 14 -10.02 -3.51 4.91
CA VAL A 14 -9.23 -4.13 6.00
C VAL A 14 -8.17 -3.15 6.51
N LEU A 15 -7.45 -2.49 5.59
CA LEU A 15 -6.35 -1.59 5.92
C LEU A 15 -6.83 -0.25 6.49
N ALA A 16 -8.03 0.19 6.12
CA ALA A 16 -8.61 1.47 6.54
C ALA A 16 -9.33 1.39 7.90
N ARG A 17 -8.87 0.51 8.78
CA ARG A 17 -9.41 0.36 10.13
C ARG A 17 -8.58 1.14 11.14
N ALA A 18 -9.25 1.71 12.13
CA ALA A 18 -8.57 2.47 13.19
C ALA A 18 -7.53 1.63 13.93
N GLU A 19 -7.79 0.34 14.15
CA GLU A 19 -6.87 -0.58 14.83
C GLU A 19 -5.55 -0.78 14.08
N VAL A 20 -5.55 -0.56 12.76
CA VAL A 20 -4.39 -0.73 11.89
C VAL A 20 -3.56 0.56 11.81
N ASP A 21 -4.13 1.71 12.14
CA ASP A 21 -3.45 3.01 12.04
C ASP A 21 -2.09 3.06 12.73
N PRO A 22 -1.90 2.54 13.96
CA PRO A 22 -0.58 2.56 14.59
C PRO A 22 0.49 1.77 13.84
N VAL A 23 0.11 0.68 13.17
CA VAL A 23 1.03 -0.13 12.37
C VAL A 23 1.57 0.69 11.19
N PHE A 24 0.68 1.39 10.49
CA PHE A 24 1.08 2.22 9.36
C PHE A 24 1.80 3.50 9.77
N ALA A 25 1.48 4.08 10.93
CA ALA A 25 2.26 5.19 11.47
C ALA A 25 3.72 4.79 11.65
N LEU A 26 3.96 3.62 12.24
CA LEU A 26 5.31 3.07 12.41
C LEU A 26 5.98 2.78 11.07
N PHE A 27 5.25 2.19 10.14
CA PHE A 27 5.76 1.88 8.79
C PHE A 27 6.22 3.14 8.05
N PHE A 28 5.42 4.20 8.07
CA PHE A 28 5.78 5.46 7.41
C PHE A 28 6.96 6.16 8.09
N GLU A 29 7.11 6.04 9.41
CA GLU A 29 8.29 6.53 10.11
C GLU A 29 9.54 5.79 9.63
N ALA A 30 9.50 4.46 9.57
CA ALA A 30 10.59 3.65 9.06
C ALA A 30 10.93 3.99 7.60
N ASN A 31 9.91 4.21 6.76
CA ASN A 31 10.08 4.61 5.37
C ASN A 31 10.80 5.95 5.24
N GLY A 32 10.48 6.91 6.07
CA GLY A 32 11.15 8.21 6.10
C GLY A 32 12.63 8.07 6.45
N LEU A 33 12.95 7.25 7.44
CA LEU A 33 14.33 6.97 7.83
C LEU A 33 15.09 6.24 6.72
N ALA A 34 14.47 5.27 6.06
CA ALA A 34 15.06 4.56 4.92
C ALA A 34 15.35 5.52 3.75
N ALA A 35 14.40 6.38 3.42
CA ALA A 35 14.55 7.36 2.35
C ALA A 35 15.67 8.38 2.65
N ALA A 36 15.91 8.66 3.94
CA ALA A 36 17.01 9.50 4.39
C ALA A 36 18.36 8.76 4.46
N GLY A 37 18.42 7.50 4.07
CA GLY A 37 19.65 6.69 4.06
C GLY A 37 20.08 6.21 5.44
N ARG A 38 19.18 6.18 6.42
CA ARG A 38 19.52 5.81 7.80
C ARG A 38 19.56 4.29 7.98
N ALA A 39 20.73 3.78 8.44
CA ALA A 39 20.87 2.38 8.80
C ALA A 39 20.13 2.11 10.12
N PRO A 40 19.53 0.93 10.31
CA PRO A 40 19.44 -0.20 9.37
C PRO A 40 18.24 -0.09 8.41
N PHE A 41 17.44 0.97 8.47
CA PHE A 41 16.17 1.11 7.72
C PHE A 41 16.39 1.15 6.22
N ASP A 42 17.51 1.73 5.77
CA ASP A 42 17.86 1.83 4.35
C ASP A 42 18.00 0.46 3.67
N MET A 43 18.32 -0.60 4.43
CA MET A 43 18.38 -1.98 3.93
C MET A 43 17.09 -2.75 4.23
N LEU A 44 16.54 -2.58 5.42
CA LEU A 44 15.39 -3.36 5.88
C LEU A 44 14.08 -3.00 5.14
N VAL A 45 13.84 -1.71 4.91
CA VAL A 45 12.58 -1.27 4.29
C VAL A 45 12.48 -1.70 2.82
N PRO A 46 13.51 -1.52 1.96
CA PRO A 46 13.44 -2.06 0.60
C PRO A 46 13.22 -3.56 0.53
N ALA A 47 13.84 -4.33 1.44
CA ALA A 47 13.64 -5.77 1.52
C ALA A 47 12.19 -6.12 1.91
N LEU A 48 11.60 -5.39 2.84
CA LEU A 48 10.21 -5.56 3.25
C LEU A 48 9.26 -5.27 2.09
N VAL A 49 9.48 -4.16 1.38
CA VAL A 49 8.66 -3.78 0.22
C VAL A 49 8.77 -4.83 -0.89
N GLU A 50 9.97 -5.33 -1.18
CA GLU A 50 10.15 -6.41 -2.16
C GLU A 50 9.41 -7.68 -1.74
N GLY A 51 9.39 -8.01 -0.46
CA GLY A 51 8.60 -9.11 0.09
C GLY A 51 7.10 -8.93 -0.17
N TRP A 52 6.60 -7.72 0.02
CA TRP A 52 5.19 -7.39 -0.26
C TRP A 52 4.87 -7.46 -1.75
N VAL A 53 5.76 -6.96 -2.61
CA VAL A 53 5.59 -7.08 -4.06
C VAL A 53 5.45 -8.55 -4.45
N THR A 54 6.34 -9.40 -3.98
CA THR A 54 6.32 -10.84 -4.24
C THR A 54 5.03 -11.49 -3.74
N TRP A 55 4.60 -11.14 -2.53
CA TRP A 55 3.37 -11.66 -1.94
C TRP A 55 2.12 -11.25 -2.76
N VAL A 56 2.05 -9.99 -3.16
CA VAL A 56 0.94 -9.49 -3.98
C VAL A 56 0.93 -10.17 -5.35
N MET A 57 2.09 -10.35 -5.97
CA MET A 57 2.21 -11.06 -7.26
C MET A 57 1.57 -12.45 -7.22
N ALA A 58 1.66 -13.14 -6.09
CA ALA A 58 1.07 -14.48 -5.94
C ALA A 58 -0.46 -14.47 -6.03
N HIS A 59 -1.11 -13.32 -5.87
CA HIS A 59 -2.57 -13.16 -5.96
C HIS A 59 -3.03 -12.66 -7.33
N LEU A 60 -2.11 -12.51 -8.27
CA LEU A 60 -2.36 -11.96 -9.60
C LEU A 60 -2.18 -13.04 -10.67
N THR A 61 -2.81 -12.82 -11.83
CA THR A 61 -2.68 -13.65 -13.02
C THR A 61 -1.95 -12.89 -14.13
N GLY A 62 -1.39 -13.63 -15.07
CA GLY A 62 -0.64 -13.06 -16.19
C GLY A 62 0.83 -13.43 -16.16
N THR A 63 1.61 -12.80 -17.03
CA THR A 63 3.06 -12.98 -17.07
C THR A 63 3.71 -12.44 -15.79
N ARG A 64 4.93 -12.87 -15.52
CA ARG A 64 5.68 -12.35 -14.36
C ARG A 64 5.82 -10.82 -14.43
N ARG A 65 6.12 -10.29 -15.60
CA ARG A 65 6.29 -8.85 -15.81
C ARG A 65 4.99 -8.08 -15.53
N GLU A 66 3.86 -8.58 -16.03
CA GLU A 66 2.55 -7.98 -15.81
C GLU A 66 2.18 -8.03 -14.33
N ARG A 67 2.37 -9.18 -13.68
CA ARG A 67 2.07 -9.35 -12.26
C ARG A 67 2.91 -8.43 -11.38
N ARG A 68 4.19 -8.24 -11.71
CA ARG A 68 5.05 -7.32 -10.96
C ARG A 68 4.55 -5.88 -11.08
N ALA A 69 4.25 -5.43 -12.30
CA ALA A 69 3.75 -4.08 -12.52
C ALA A 69 2.42 -3.85 -11.78
N GLU A 70 1.51 -4.80 -11.82
CA GLU A 70 0.23 -4.73 -11.11
C GLU A 70 0.41 -4.77 -9.59
N ALA A 71 1.37 -5.54 -9.09
CA ALA A 71 1.68 -5.57 -7.66
C ALA A 71 2.24 -4.22 -7.19
N GLU A 72 3.16 -3.64 -7.94
CA GLU A 72 3.71 -2.32 -7.63
C GLU A 72 2.62 -1.25 -7.66
N ALA A 73 1.71 -1.29 -8.63
CA ALA A 73 0.57 -0.37 -8.70
C ALA A 73 -0.38 -0.53 -7.51
N THR A 74 -0.63 -1.76 -7.07
CA THR A 74 -1.45 -2.05 -5.89
C THR A 74 -0.84 -1.43 -4.63
N ILE A 75 0.45 -1.64 -4.42
CA ILE A 75 1.16 -1.10 -3.26
C ILE A 75 1.18 0.43 -3.30
N ALA A 76 1.49 1.02 -4.45
CA ALA A 76 1.50 2.49 -4.60
C ALA A 76 0.13 3.10 -4.29
N LEU A 77 -0.94 2.48 -4.78
CA LEU A 77 -2.30 2.95 -4.58
C LEU A 77 -2.70 2.86 -3.10
N LEU A 78 -2.49 1.72 -2.46
CA LEU A 78 -2.84 1.51 -1.06
C LEU A 78 -1.96 2.35 -0.12
N ASP A 79 -0.67 2.40 -0.35
CA ASP A 79 0.25 3.21 0.48
C ASP A 79 -0.05 4.69 0.35
N GLY A 80 -0.39 5.17 -0.84
CA GLY A 80 -0.81 6.55 -1.05
C GLY A 80 -2.07 6.90 -0.27
N LEU A 81 -3.08 6.04 -0.31
CA LEU A 81 -4.31 6.21 0.47
C LEU A 81 -4.06 6.15 1.97
N LEU A 82 -3.21 5.23 2.42
CA LEU A 82 -2.86 5.10 3.84
C LEU A 82 -2.06 6.29 4.34
N LEU A 83 -1.15 6.82 3.52
CA LEU A 83 -0.41 8.04 3.84
C LEU A 83 -1.38 9.23 3.98
N LEU A 84 -2.31 9.36 3.06
CA LEU A 84 -3.33 10.41 3.10
C LEU A 84 -4.21 10.27 4.37
N ARG A 85 -4.56 9.05 4.75
CA ARG A 85 -5.29 8.78 5.99
C ARG A 85 -4.52 9.24 7.22
N GLN A 86 -3.21 8.96 7.29
CA GLN A 86 -2.36 9.36 8.40
C GLN A 86 -2.20 10.89 8.50
N LEU A 87 -2.03 11.56 7.37
CA LEU A 87 -1.73 12.99 7.33
C LEU A 87 -2.97 13.87 7.18
N GLY A 88 -3.95 13.42 6.40
CA GLY A 88 -5.16 14.19 6.08
C GLY A 88 -6.42 13.72 6.81
N GLY A 89 -6.35 12.59 7.47
CA GLY A 89 -7.46 12.00 8.21
C GLY A 89 -8.33 11.03 7.41
N PRO A 90 -9.18 10.25 8.12
CA PRO A 90 -10.00 9.20 7.50
C PRO A 90 -10.97 9.73 6.43
N THR A 91 -11.53 10.91 6.63
CA THR A 91 -12.47 11.50 5.67
C THR A 91 -11.83 11.80 4.33
N SER A 92 -10.62 12.37 4.34
CA SER A 92 -9.86 12.64 3.11
C SER A 92 -9.51 11.36 2.36
N ALA A 93 -9.03 10.34 3.09
CA ALA A 93 -8.70 9.06 2.50
C ALA A 93 -9.93 8.36 1.90
N THR A 94 -11.07 8.39 2.60
CA THR A 94 -12.33 7.81 2.11
C THR A 94 -12.78 8.51 0.83
N ARG A 95 -12.69 9.82 0.78
CA ARG A 95 -13.06 10.62 -0.39
C ARG A 95 -12.17 10.28 -1.59
N ALA A 96 -10.86 10.18 -1.37
CA ALA A 96 -9.91 9.80 -2.41
C ALA A 96 -10.13 8.36 -2.89
N ALA A 97 -10.39 7.42 -1.99
CA ALA A 97 -10.67 6.03 -2.34
C ALA A 97 -11.89 5.90 -3.25
N ARG A 98 -12.95 6.66 -2.98
CA ARG A 98 -14.13 6.72 -3.85
C ARG A 98 -13.78 7.25 -5.24
N ARG A 99 -13.03 8.34 -5.29
CA ARG A 99 -12.64 8.99 -6.56
C ARG A 99 -11.77 8.08 -7.42
N LEU A 100 -10.92 7.28 -6.78
CA LEU A 100 -10.05 6.32 -7.46
C LEU A 100 -10.77 5.01 -7.82
N GLY A 101 -12.01 4.83 -7.39
CA GLY A 101 -12.76 3.60 -7.65
C GLY A 101 -12.37 2.44 -6.75
N VAL A 102 -11.63 2.69 -5.68
CA VAL A 102 -11.22 1.66 -4.70
C VAL A 102 -12.34 1.35 -3.74
N SER A 103 -13.19 2.32 -3.46
CA SER A 103 -14.36 2.16 -2.59
C SER A 103 -15.59 2.68 -3.29
N ALA A 104 -16.72 1.99 -3.11
CA ALA A 104 -18.02 2.43 -3.63
C ALA A 104 -18.71 3.42 -2.71
N ARG A 105 -18.24 3.58 -1.48
CA ARG A 105 -18.90 4.39 -0.45
C ARG A 105 -17.97 5.41 0.17
#